data_d974bb2f5cad9acdcdbc3bb2bdcfc48d
#
_entry.id   d974bb2f5cad9acdcdbc3bb2bdcfc48d
#
_cell.length_a   1.000
_cell.length_b   1.000
_cell.length_c   1.000
_cell.angle_alpha   90.00
_cell.angle_beta   90.00
_cell.angle_gamma   90.00
#
_symmetry.space_group_name_H-M   'P 1'
#
loop_
_entity.id
_entity.type
_entity.pdbx_description
1 polymer ?
#
loop_
_entity_poly.entity_id
_entity_poly.type
_entity_poly.pdbx_seq_one_letter_code
_entity_poly.pdbx_strand_id
1 'polypeptide(L)' 'MANKWDYYVSTVIADENDRVKTAEKLEVMMKKQGIARWELVNVVPFGSNSLYAIYKRPLE' A
#
# COMPACT_ATOMS: atom_id res chain seq x y z
N MET A 1 -7.25 -19.08 -15.27
CA MET A 1 -7.73 -17.93 -14.51
C MET A 1 -7.38 -18.10 -13.04
N ALA A 2 -6.75 -17.13 -12.45
CA ALA A 2 -6.39 -17.21 -11.03
C ALA A 2 -7.63 -17.07 -10.16
N ASN A 3 -7.96 -18.11 -9.40
CA ASN A 3 -9.08 -18.10 -8.47
C ASN A 3 -8.63 -17.77 -7.05
N LYS A 4 -7.33 -17.61 -6.85
CA LYS A 4 -6.76 -17.35 -5.54
C LYS A 4 -5.81 -16.18 -5.61
N TRP A 5 -5.82 -15.41 -4.53
CA TRP A 5 -5.01 -14.21 -4.41
C TRP A 5 -4.19 -14.27 -3.14
N ASP A 6 -2.99 -13.76 -3.22
CA ASP A 6 -2.18 -13.51 -2.05
C ASP A 6 -2.39 -12.06 -1.63
N TYR A 7 -2.41 -11.79 -0.33
CA TYR A 7 -2.66 -10.45 0.19
C TYR A 7 -1.53 -10.00 1.10
N TYR A 8 -1.26 -8.71 1.06
CA TYR A 8 -0.22 -8.11 1.88
C TYR A 8 -0.69 -6.75 2.36
N VAL A 9 -0.50 -6.48 3.64
CA VAL A 9 -0.86 -5.18 4.24
C VAL A 9 0.41 -4.56 4.79
N SER A 10 0.64 -3.31 4.39
CA SER A 10 1.78 -2.53 4.85
C SER A 10 1.28 -1.29 5.60
N THR A 11 1.99 -0.89 6.62
CA THR A 11 1.67 0.32 7.37
C THR A 11 2.51 1.47 6.88
N VAL A 12 1.88 2.61 6.65
CA VAL A 12 2.55 3.85 6.25
C VAL A 12 2.24 4.90 7.31
N ILE A 13 3.27 5.55 7.81
CA ILE A 13 3.10 6.65 8.76
C ILE A 13 2.90 7.94 7.95
N ALA A 14 1.76 8.57 8.14
CA ALA A 14 1.43 9.82 7.48
C ALA A 14 2.14 10.99 8.18
N ASP A 15 2.55 11.96 7.39
CA ASP A 15 3.07 13.22 7.93
C ASP A 15 1.90 14.20 8.03
N GLU A 16 1.47 14.50 9.24
CA GLU A 16 0.33 15.38 9.48
C GLU A 16 0.54 16.78 8.94
N ASN A 17 1.79 17.22 8.87
CA ASN A 17 2.14 18.56 8.45
C ASN A 17 2.44 18.69 6.97
N ASP A 18 2.52 17.58 6.25
CA ASP A 18 2.93 17.60 4.85
C ASP A 18 2.26 16.47 4.07
N ARG A 19 1.16 16.80 3.39
CA ARG A 19 0.41 15.84 2.59
C ARG A 19 1.20 15.36 1.38
N VAL A 20 2.05 16.21 0.83
CA VAL A 20 2.88 15.86 -0.33
C VAL A 20 3.89 14.79 0.07
N LYS A 21 4.49 14.96 1.25
CA LYS A 21 5.45 13.98 1.77
C LYS A 21 4.80 12.62 1.99
N THR A 22 3.59 12.62 2.51
CA THR A 22 2.83 11.38 2.71
C THR A 22 2.55 10.71 1.37
N ALA A 23 2.14 11.48 0.37
CA ALA A 23 1.87 10.95 -0.96
C ALA A 23 3.15 10.38 -1.59
N GLU A 24 4.29 11.03 -1.41
CA GLU A 24 5.56 10.55 -1.91
C GLU A 24 5.97 9.23 -1.27
N LYS A 25 5.79 9.10 0.04
CA LYS A 25 6.07 7.85 0.75
C LYS A 25 5.22 6.72 0.19
N LEU A 26 3.95 6.98 -0.02
CA LEU A 26 3.02 6.00 -0.55
C LEU A 26 3.41 5.58 -1.96
N GLU A 27 3.77 6.55 -2.79
CA GLU A 27 4.21 6.30 -4.16
C GLU A 27 5.45 5.41 -4.20
N VAL A 28 6.43 5.70 -3.36
CA VAL A 28 7.65 4.90 -3.26
C VAL A 28 7.32 3.46 -2.87
N MET A 29 6.44 3.30 -1.89
CA MET A 29 6.01 1.96 -1.48
C MET A 29 5.29 1.21 -2.59
N MET A 30 4.41 1.90 -3.31
CA MET A 30 3.69 1.29 -4.42
C MET A 30 4.63 0.83 -5.51
N LYS A 31 5.63 1.63 -5.85
CA LYS A 31 6.62 1.25 -6.85
C LYS A 31 7.45 0.06 -6.41
N LYS A 32 7.88 0.06 -5.15
CA LYS A 32 8.65 -1.03 -4.58
C LYS A 32 7.86 -2.34 -4.59
N GLN A 33 6.61 -2.29 -4.17
CA GLN A 33 5.77 -3.47 -4.12
C GLN A 33 5.35 -3.92 -5.53
N GLY A 34 5.19 -2.97 -6.44
CA GLY A 34 4.88 -3.28 -7.83
C GLY A 34 5.95 -4.11 -8.51
N ILE A 35 7.22 -3.88 -8.17
CA ILE A 35 8.32 -4.69 -8.70
C ILE A 35 8.15 -6.16 -8.29
N ALA A 36 7.61 -6.40 -7.11
CA ALA A 36 7.32 -7.76 -6.63
C ALA A 36 5.93 -8.25 -7.08
N ARG A 37 5.32 -7.55 -8.03
CA ARG A 37 4.03 -7.89 -8.63
C ARG A 37 2.82 -7.68 -7.71
N TRP A 38 2.98 -6.90 -6.66
CA TRP A 38 1.87 -6.52 -5.81
C TRP A 38 1.07 -5.39 -6.44
N GLU A 39 -0.24 -5.51 -6.42
CA GLU A 39 -1.17 -4.49 -6.91
C GLU A 39 -1.86 -3.85 -5.72
N LEU A 40 -1.86 -2.53 -5.67
CA LEU A 40 -2.55 -1.81 -4.61
C LEU A 40 -4.06 -1.94 -4.78
N VAL A 41 -4.74 -2.41 -3.74
CA VAL A 41 -6.19 -2.56 -3.73
C VAL A 41 -6.84 -1.34 -3.09
N ASN A 42 -6.30 -0.91 -1.95
CA ASN A 42 -6.91 0.17 -1.19
C ASN A 42 -5.93 0.72 -0.17
N VAL A 43 -6.19 1.93 0.27
CA VAL A 43 -5.47 2.56 1.38
C VAL A 43 -6.51 2.99 2.40
N VAL A 44 -6.35 2.53 3.64
CA VAL A 44 -7.32 2.74 4.70
C VAL A 44 -6.65 3.51 5.82
N PRO A 45 -7.23 4.63 6.28
CA PRO A 45 -6.68 5.35 7.42
C PRO A 45 -6.87 4.55 8.70
N PHE A 46 -5.88 4.66 9.57
CA PHE A 46 -5.90 3.97 10.85
C PHE A 46 -5.29 4.89 11.91
N GLY A 47 -6.07 5.24 12.90
CA GLY A 47 -5.62 6.16 13.92
C GLY A 47 -5.49 7.58 13.39
N SER A 48 -4.65 8.39 14.02
CA SER A 48 -4.49 9.80 13.67
C SER A 48 -3.44 10.05 12.60
N ASN A 49 -2.48 9.13 12.42
CA ASN A 49 -1.35 9.37 11.54
C ASN A 49 -0.85 8.14 10.80
N SER A 50 -1.65 7.10 10.71
CA SER A 50 -1.24 5.87 10.04
C SER A 50 -2.21 5.50 8.93
N LEU A 51 -1.67 4.82 7.93
CA LEU A 51 -2.45 4.30 6.80
C LEU A 51 -2.07 2.84 6.59
N TYR A 52 -3.06 2.02 6.26
CA TYR A 52 -2.80 0.68 5.78
C TYR A 52 -2.87 0.68 4.26
N ALA A 53 -1.81 0.23 3.61
CA ALA A 53 -1.80 -0.02 2.18
C ALA A 53 -2.03 -1.50 1.95
N ILE A 54 -3.11 -1.83 1.27
CA ILE A 54 -3.54 -3.20 1.07
C ILE A 54 -3.24 -3.61 -0.36
N TYR A 55 -2.50 -4.69 -0.53
CA TYR A 55 -2.06 -5.19 -1.83
C TYR A 55 -2.56 -6.59 -2.07
N LYS A 56 -2.67 -6.96 -3.35
CA LYS A 56 -2.97 -8.33 -3.75
C LYS A 56 -2.11 -8.71 -4.95
N ARG A 57 -1.93 -10.00 -5.13
CA ARG A 57 -1.35 -10.54 -6.37
C ARG A 57 -1.86 -11.96 -6.56
N PRO A 58 -1.94 -12.45 -7.81
CA PRO A 58 -2.36 -13.82 -8.04
C PRO A 58 -1.31 -14.79 -7.49
N LEU A 59 -1.78 -15.90 -6.94
CA LEU A 59 -0.90 -16.93 -6.40
C LEU A 59 -0.21 -17.74 -7.49
N GLU A 60 -0.69 -17.64 -8.70
CA GLU A 60 -0.12 -18.37 -9.84
C GLU A 60 0.64 -17.46 -10.78
#